data_4ac10e2726aea1365535596a233bf0cd
#
_entry.id   4ac10e2726aea1365535596a233bf0cd
#
_cell.length_a   1.000
_cell.length_b   1.000
_cell.length_c   1.000
_cell.angle_alpha   90.00
_cell.angle_beta   90.00
_cell.angle_gamma   90.00
#
_symmetry.space_group_name_H-M   'P 1'
#
loop_
_entity.id
_entity.type
_entity.pdbx_description
1 polymer ?
#
loop_
_entity_poly.entity_id
_entity_poly.type
_entity_poly.pdbx_seq_one_letter_code
_entity_poly.pdbx_strand_id
1 'polypeptide(L)'
;QEYPPEKITPDASLAKQHLQKALQELGLSEPPTLVLLTGDNPISSVQSEWVQQTLKTTLGINAKIDKQIFKQRLAKMTSGEFDVVLAGWGPDYNDPLTFGDLFASWNKNNRGQYNSPELDALIDIAQSRLEPAVRMQAFGDIQQHLIDQAVLLPMYERGVTYVVDPRVKQLKRRVIGPDPDVSRAYIDTSDE
;
A
#
# COMPACT_ATOMS: atom_id res chain seq x y z
N GLN A 1 1.24 20.74 -2.03
CA GLN A 1 1.92 19.46 -1.71
C GLN A 1 3.34 19.80 -1.29
N GLU A 2 3.60 19.76 0.00
CA GLU A 2 4.81 20.36 0.57
C GLU A 2 5.92 19.34 0.81
N TYR A 3 5.60 18.02 0.87
CA TYR A 3 6.53 16.95 1.19
C TYR A 3 6.36 15.75 0.24
N PRO A 4 6.54 15.92 -1.07
CA PRO A 4 6.48 14.81 -2.00
C PRO A 4 7.70 13.89 -1.79
N PRO A 5 7.53 12.56 -1.85
CA PRO A 5 8.67 11.66 -1.88
C PRO A 5 9.47 11.86 -3.16
N GLU A 6 10.72 11.44 -3.17
CA GLU A 6 11.51 11.38 -4.39
C GLU A 6 10.80 10.51 -5.45
N LYS A 7 10.88 10.96 -6.70
CA LYS A 7 10.25 10.24 -7.80
C LYS A 7 11.03 8.96 -8.08
N ILE A 8 10.38 7.82 -7.88
CA ILE A 8 10.94 6.52 -8.26
C ILE A 8 10.98 6.42 -9.79
N THR A 9 12.16 6.27 -10.35
CA THR A 9 12.34 6.05 -11.79
C THR A 9 12.71 4.60 -12.03
N PRO A 10 11.97 3.85 -12.88
CA PRO A 10 12.31 2.47 -13.18
C PRO A 10 13.69 2.36 -13.85
N ASP A 11 14.58 1.53 -13.29
CA ASP A 11 15.88 1.21 -13.85
C ASP A 11 16.11 -0.31 -13.80
N ALA A 12 15.93 -0.96 -14.94
CA ALA A 12 16.11 -2.40 -15.06
C ALA A 12 17.59 -2.84 -14.90
N SER A 13 18.56 -1.98 -15.23
CA SER A 13 19.98 -2.29 -15.06
C SER A 13 20.35 -2.28 -13.57
N LEU A 14 19.94 -1.26 -12.86
CA LEU A 14 20.15 -1.14 -11.42
C LEU A 14 19.43 -2.27 -10.66
N ALA A 15 18.18 -2.59 -11.05
CA ALA A 15 17.44 -3.71 -10.46
C ALA A 15 18.17 -5.05 -10.61
N LYS A 16 18.78 -5.32 -11.78
CA LYS A 16 19.60 -6.53 -12.01
C LYS A 16 20.87 -6.53 -11.14
N GLN A 17 21.51 -5.39 -10.95
CA GLN A 17 22.68 -5.29 -10.08
C GLN A 17 22.32 -5.61 -8.62
N HIS A 18 21.23 -5.05 -8.12
CA HIS A 18 20.71 -5.35 -6.78
C HIS A 18 20.36 -6.84 -6.62
N LEU A 19 19.71 -7.44 -7.63
CA LEU A 19 19.42 -8.88 -7.59
C LEU A 19 20.70 -9.72 -7.54
N GLN A 20 21.71 -9.40 -8.36
CA GLN A 20 23.00 -10.12 -8.34
C GLN A 20 23.67 -10.01 -6.97
N LYS A 21 23.69 -8.81 -6.38
CA LYS A 21 24.24 -8.58 -5.05
C LYS A 21 23.48 -9.41 -3.99
N ALA A 22 22.15 -9.38 -4.01
CA ALA A 22 21.32 -10.17 -3.10
C ALA A 22 21.60 -11.68 -3.22
N LEU A 23 21.70 -12.20 -4.45
CA LEU A 23 22.03 -13.62 -4.67
C LEU A 23 23.40 -13.98 -4.10
N GLN A 24 24.41 -13.11 -4.27
CA GLN A 24 25.74 -13.32 -3.68
C GLN A 24 25.69 -13.32 -2.15
N GLU A 25 25.00 -12.36 -1.53
CA GLU A 25 24.86 -12.25 -0.08
C GLU A 25 24.13 -13.46 0.52
N LEU A 26 23.16 -14.00 -0.21
CA LEU A 26 22.37 -15.18 0.20
C LEU A 26 23.03 -16.51 -0.17
N GLY A 27 24.12 -16.50 -0.93
CA GLY A 27 24.77 -17.72 -1.43
C GLY A 27 23.91 -18.52 -2.41
N LEU A 28 23.03 -17.85 -3.15
CA LEU A 28 22.11 -18.47 -4.12
C LEU A 28 22.64 -18.30 -5.55
N SER A 29 22.48 -19.34 -6.38
CA SER A 29 22.82 -19.30 -7.81
C SER A 29 21.72 -18.70 -8.68
N GLU A 30 20.46 -18.78 -8.22
CA GLU A 30 19.28 -18.27 -8.90
C GLU A 30 18.24 -17.78 -7.87
N PRO A 31 17.34 -16.86 -8.28
CA PRO A 31 16.29 -16.37 -7.38
C PRO A 31 15.28 -17.49 -7.04
N PRO A 32 14.84 -17.58 -5.79
CA PRO A 32 13.76 -18.49 -5.43
C PRO A 32 12.45 -18.08 -6.10
N THR A 33 11.52 -19.04 -6.23
CA THR A 33 10.16 -18.71 -6.65
C THR A 33 9.44 -17.99 -5.51
N LEU A 34 8.94 -16.77 -5.77
CA LEU A 34 8.24 -15.95 -4.78
C LEU A 34 6.75 -16.30 -4.74
N VAL A 35 6.15 -16.25 -3.56
CA VAL A 35 4.69 -16.31 -3.37
C VAL A 35 4.14 -14.88 -3.41
N LEU A 36 3.36 -14.58 -4.46
CA LEU A 36 2.68 -13.30 -4.65
C LEU A 36 1.22 -13.41 -4.19
N LEU A 37 0.96 -13.01 -2.96
CA LEU A 37 -0.37 -13.03 -2.35
C LEU A 37 -1.21 -11.85 -2.87
N THR A 38 -2.45 -12.11 -3.28
CA THR A 38 -3.35 -11.10 -3.83
C THR A 38 -4.82 -11.39 -3.54
N GLY A 39 -5.70 -10.44 -3.86
CA GLY A 39 -7.15 -10.64 -3.84
C GLY A 39 -7.65 -11.46 -5.04
N ASP A 40 -8.89 -11.97 -4.94
CA ASP A 40 -9.54 -12.78 -5.96
C ASP A 40 -10.41 -11.99 -6.96
N ASN A 41 -10.42 -10.64 -6.83
CA ASN A 41 -11.18 -9.78 -7.73
C ASN A 41 -10.45 -9.54 -9.08
N PRO A 42 -11.16 -9.12 -10.15
CA PRO A 42 -10.57 -8.94 -11.48
C PRO A 42 -9.40 -7.96 -11.51
N ILE A 43 -9.46 -6.85 -10.78
CA ILE A 43 -8.38 -5.84 -10.73
C ILE A 43 -7.11 -6.44 -10.12
N SER A 44 -7.25 -7.12 -8.99
CA SER A 44 -6.14 -7.82 -8.32
C SER A 44 -5.52 -8.89 -9.21
N SER A 45 -6.33 -9.58 -10.03
CA SER A 45 -5.84 -10.57 -10.99
C SER A 45 -4.95 -9.95 -12.05
N VAL A 46 -5.43 -8.89 -12.71
CA VAL A 46 -4.65 -8.19 -13.74
C VAL A 46 -3.35 -7.62 -13.17
N GLN A 47 -3.41 -7.02 -11.98
CA GLN A 47 -2.23 -6.46 -11.33
C GLN A 47 -1.20 -7.54 -10.97
N SER A 48 -1.63 -8.65 -10.39
CA SER A 48 -0.71 -9.73 -10.00
C SER A 48 -0.07 -10.41 -11.21
N GLU A 49 -0.81 -10.58 -12.30
CA GLU A 49 -0.30 -11.11 -13.57
C GLU A 49 0.74 -10.16 -14.19
N TRP A 50 0.48 -8.85 -14.13
CA TRP A 50 1.45 -7.85 -14.59
C TRP A 50 2.73 -7.87 -13.75
N VAL A 51 2.63 -7.92 -12.42
CA VAL A 51 3.80 -8.01 -11.51
C VAL A 51 4.57 -9.29 -11.79
N GLN A 52 3.90 -10.44 -11.86
CA GLN A 52 4.52 -11.73 -12.19
C GLN A 52 5.30 -11.67 -13.51
N GLN A 53 4.66 -11.15 -14.55
CA GLN A 53 5.28 -11.04 -15.87
C GLN A 53 6.49 -10.09 -15.87
N THR A 54 6.37 -8.95 -15.17
CA THR A 54 7.45 -7.96 -15.06
C THR A 54 8.66 -8.53 -14.32
N LEU A 55 8.45 -9.20 -13.19
CA LEU A 55 9.51 -9.90 -12.45
C LEU A 55 10.21 -10.94 -13.32
N LYS A 56 9.42 -11.73 -14.07
CA LYS A 56 9.97 -12.78 -14.94
C LYS A 56 10.78 -12.20 -16.10
N THR A 57 10.24 -11.22 -16.80
CA THR A 57 10.89 -10.68 -18.02
C THR A 57 12.08 -9.79 -17.72
N THR A 58 12.03 -9.03 -16.61
CA THR A 58 13.07 -8.07 -16.26
C THR A 58 14.20 -8.71 -15.45
N LEU A 59 13.85 -9.58 -14.49
CA LEU A 59 14.78 -10.10 -13.48
C LEU A 59 14.94 -11.63 -13.52
N GLY A 60 14.16 -12.34 -14.33
CA GLY A 60 14.16 -13.80 -14.33
C GLY A 60 13.53 -14.45 -13.08
N ILE A 61 12.92 -13.65 -12.20
CA ILE A 61 12.29 -14.12 -10.97
C ILE A 61 10.94 -14.76 -11.30
N ASN A 62 10.73 -16.00 -10.85
CA ASN A 62 9.44 -16.66 -10.92
C ASN A 62 8.58 -16.23 -9.73
N ALA A 63 7.29 -15.99 -9.96
CA ALA A 63 6.33 -15.75 -8.90
C ALA A 63 5.13 -16.68 -9.05
N LYS A 64 4.68 -17.25 -7.94
CA LYS A 64 3.45 -18.03 -7.84
C LYS A 64 2.36 -17.12 -7.29
N ILE A 65 1.34 -16.85 -8.10
CA ILE A 65 0.20 -16.03 -7.66
C ILE A 65 -0.69 -16.86 -6.75
N ASP A 66 -0.92 -16.36 -5.53
CA ASP A 66 -1.83 -16.93 -4.54
C ASP A 66 -3.05 -16.00 -4.40
N LYS A 67 -4.13 -16.32 -5.13
CA LYS A 67 -5.39 -15.55 -5.11
C LYS A 67 -6.26 -16.01 -3.94
N GLN A 68 -6.64 -15.09 -3.06
CA GLN A 68 -7.43 -15.38 -1.87
C GLN A 68 -8.59 -14.41 -1.70
N ILE A 69 -9.73 -14.92 -1.21
CA ILE A 69 -10.79 -14.05 -0.69
C ILE A 69 -10.26 -13.19 0.46
N PHE A 70 -10.88 -12.05 0.73
CA PHE A 70 -10.38 -11.05 1.66
C PHE A 70 -10.02 -11.62 3.05
N LYS A 71 -10.89 -12.46 3.63
CA LYS A 71 -10.67 -13.05 4.96
C LYS A 71 -9.45 -13.97 4.99
N GLN A 72 -9.28 -14.81 3.98
CA GLN A 72 -8.14 -15.73 3.88
C GLN A 72 -6.84 -14.98 3.59
N ARG A 73 -6.89 -13.95 2.72
CA ARG A 73 -5.74 -13.09 2.47
C ARG A 73 -5.26 -12.41 3.76
N LEU A 74 -6.17 -11.87 4.57
CA LEU A 74 -5.81 -11.28 5.88
C LEU A 74 -5.19 -12.31 6.83
N ALA A 75 -5.72 -13.53 6.87
CA ALA A 75 -5.14 -14.60 7.69
C ALA A 75 -3.70 -14.91 7.26
N LYS A 76 -3.46 -15.10 5.96
CA LYS A 76 -2.13 -15.34 5.40
C LYS A 76 -1.16 -14.17 5.61
N MET A 77 -1.65 -12.92 5.47
CA MET A 77 -0.85 -11.73 5.80
C MET A 77 -0.45 -11.71 7.27
N THR A 78 -1.31 -12.17 8.16
CA THR A 78 -1.03 -12.23 9.59
C THR A 78 -0.07 -13.35 9.97
N SER A 79 -0.16 -14.51 9.29
CA SER A 79 0.74 -15.65 9.51
C SER A 79 2.08 -15.55 8.75
N GLY A 80 2.24 -14.56 7.86
CA GLY A 80 3.47 -14.40 7.07
C GLY A 80 3.59 -15.39 5.90
N GLU A 81 2.49 -15.94 5.42
CA GLU A 81 2.46 -16.93 4.31
C GLU A 81 2.52 -16.24 2.94
N PHE A 82 3.52 -15.41 2.72
CA PHE A 82 3.78 -14.71 1.45
C PHE A 82 5.22 -14.17 1.41
N ASP A 83 5.75 -13.96 0.22
CA ASP A 83 6.99 -13.21 0.01
C ASP A 83 6.68 -11.77 -0.43
N VAL A 84 5.66 -11.61 -1.28
CA VAL A 84 5.15 -10.31 -1.73
C VAL A 84 3.63 -10.30 -1.62
N VAL A 85 3.04 -9.21 -1.17
CA VAL A 85 1.59 -9.05 -1.11
C VAL A 85 1.14 -7.78 -1.84
N LEU A 86 0.13 -7.92 -2.70
CA LEU A 86 -0.60 -6.78 -3.26
C LEU A 86 -1.75 -6.41 -2.33
N ALA A 87 -1.60 -5.30 -1.63
CA ALA A 87 -2.56 -4.80 -0.67
C ALA A 87 -2.72 -3.29 -0.80
N GLY A 88 -3.75 -2.75 -0.18
CA GLY A 88 -3.99 -1.31 -0.09
C GLY A 88 -4.51 -0.94 1.28
N TRP A 89 -4.37 0.31 1.62
CA TRP A 89 -4.89 0.90 2.84
C TRP A 89 -5.80 2.08 2.52
N GLY A 90 -6.93 2.18 3.19
CA GLY A 90 -7.77 3.37 3.21
C GLY A 90 -7.64 4.07 4.57
N PRO A 91 -7.79 5.40 4.64
CA PRO A 91 -7.62 6.11 5.91
C PRO A 91 -8.77 5.76 6.88
N ASP A 92 -8.43 5.38 8.11
CA ASP A 92 -9.41 5.13 9.18
C ASP A 92 -9.87 6.43 9.85
N TYR A 93 -9.00 7.47 9.81
CA TYR A 93 -9.25 8.79 10.39
C TYR A 93 -8.52 9.88 9.62
N ASN A 94 -8.90 11.16 9.85
CA ASN A 94 -8.36 12.31 9.10
C ASN A 94 -7.02 12.79 9.68
N ASP A 95 -6.01 11.96 9.56
CA ASP A 95 -4.62 12.28 9.90
C ASP A 95 -3.67 11.40 9.09
N PRO A 96 -2.53 11.93 8.59
CA PRO A 96 -1.55 11.13 7.85
C PRO A 96 -1.00 9.92 8.63
N LEU A 97 -1.10 9.94 9.94
CA LEU A 97 -0.65 8.85 10.80
C LEU A 97 -1.36 7.51 10.50
N THR A 98 -2.60 7.56 9.98
CA THR A 98 -3.32 6.35 9.52
C THR A 98 -2.54 5.54 8.49
N PHE A 99 -1.58 6.16 7.80
CA PHE A 99 -0.63 5.52 6.88
C PHE A 99 0.77 5.42 7.48
N GLY A 100 1.19 6.46 8.25
CA GLY A 100 2.55 6.61 8.74
C GLY A 100 2.98 5.52 9.72
N ASP A 101 2.07 5.01 10.53
CA ASP A 101 2.40 4.01 11.55
C ASP A 101 2.20 2.55 11.11
N LEU A 102 1.75 2.30 9.87
CA LEU A 102 1.45 0.94 9.38
C LEU A 102 2.65 -0.02 9.46
N PHE A 103 3.86 0.52 9.36
CA PHE A 103 5.10 -0.25 9.33
C PHE A 103 5.91 -0.12 10.61
N ALA A 104 5.35 0.52 11.65
CA ALA A 104 5.97 0.56 12.97
C ALA A 104 6.17 -0.85 13.55
N SER A 105 7.27 -1.08 14.24
CA SER A 105 7.62 -2.40 14.79
C SER A 105 6.54 -2.97 15.70
N TRP A 106 5.80 -2.12 16.40
CA TRP A 106 4.72 -2.45 17.35
C TRP A 106 3.32 -2.53 16.69
N ASN A 107 3.16 -2.09 15.43
CA ASN A 107 1.84 -2.04 14.79
C ASN A 107 1.42 -3.43 14.28
N LYS A 108 0.25 -3.89 14.69
CA LYS A 108 -0.32 -5.19 14.27
C LYS A 108 -0.64 -5.27 12.77
N ASN A 109 -0.71 -4.14 12.07
CA ASN A 109 -0.89 -4.07 10.62
C ASN A 109 0.43 -4.13 9.84
N ASN A 110 1.58 -4.10 10.54
CA ASN A 110 2.89 -4.34 9.97
C ASN A 110 3.04 -5.82 9.57
N ARG A 111 2.40 -6.22 8.48
CA ARG A 111 2.32 -7.62 8.02
C ARG A 111 3.66 -8.16 7.50
N GLY A 112 4.54 -7.29 7.05
CA GLY A 112 5.91 -7.62 6.65
C GLY A 112 6.87 -7.77 7.83
N GLN A 113 6.42 -7.51 9.05
CA GLN A 113 7.22 -7.56 10.27
C GLN A 113 8.49 -6.70 10.20
N TYR A 114 8.41 -5.57 9.48
CA TYR A 114 9.51 -4.63 9.38
C TYR A 114 9.86 -4.09 10.78
N ASN A 115 11.15 -4.07 11.10
CA ASN A 115 11.62 -3.64 12.40
C ASN A 115 12.79 -2.66 12.22
N SER A 116 12.52 -1.38 12.47
CA SER A 116 13.50 -0.31 12.37
C SER A 116 13.30 0.70 13.50
N PRO A 117 14.25 0.79 14.43
CA PRO A 117 14.25 1.83 15.46
C PRO A 117 14.24 3.25 14.89
N GLU A 118 14.83 3.44 13.69
CA GLU A 118 14.85 4.73 12.99
C GLU A 118 13.44 5.13 12.54
N LEU A 119 12.71 4.17 11.93
CA LEU A 119 11.31 4.41 11.53
C LEU A 119 10.43 4.68 12.75
N ASP A 120 10.58 3.88 13.80
CA ASP A 120 9.80 4.06 15.03
C ASP A 120 10.04 5.44 15.66
N ALA A 121 11.29 5.94 15.64
CA ALA A 121 11.61 7.29 16.12
C ALA A 121 10.96 8.40 15.26
N LEU A 122 10.92 8.25 13.94
CA LEU A 122 10.21 9.20 13.06
C LEU A 122 8.71 9.20 13.34
N ILE A 123 8.13 8.03 13.57
CA ILE A 123 6.71 7.88 13.94
C ILE A 123 6.43 8.54 15.29
N ASP A 124 7.31 8.38 16.28
CA ASP A 124 7.19 9.04 17.58
C ASP A 124 7.17 10.57 17.44
N ILE A 125 8.00 11.14 16.56
CA ILE A 125 7.98 12.57 16.25
C ILE A 125 6.62 12.95 15.65
N ALA A 126 6.14 12.21 14.65
CA ALA A 126 4.85 12.46 14.01
C ALA A 126 3.66 12.36 14.96
N GLN A 127 3.75 11.52 16.00
CA GLN A 127 2.71 11.33 17.02
C GLN A 127 2.75 12.38 18.13
N SER A 128 3.95 12.73 18.62
CA SER A 128 4.12 13.51 19.84
C SER A 128 4.25 15.02 19.64
N ARG A 129 4.66 15.47 18.43
CA ARG A 129 4.86 16.90 18.17
C ARG A 129 3.56 17.59 17.82
N LEU A 130 3.40 18.80 18.34
CA LEU A 130 2.21 19.64 18.09
C LEU A 130 2.44 20.63 16.94
N GLU A 131 3.69 20.98 16.65
CA GLU A 131 4.05 21.91 15.58
C GLU A 131 3.79 21.28 14.20
N PRO A 132 2.87 21.83 13.40
CA PRO A 132 2.49 21.22 12.13
C PRO A 132 3.65 20.99 11.17
N ALA A 133 4.60 21.95 11.09
CA ALA A 133 5.76 21.83 10.21
C ALA A 133 6.69 20.68 10.60
N VAL A 134 6.97 20.50 11.89
CA VAL A 134 7.80 19.41 12.41
C VAL A 134 7.12 18.07 12.13
N ARG A 135 5.82 18.01 12.37
CA ARG A 135 5.01 16.83 12.15
C ARG A 135 4.96 16.40 10.67
N MET A 136 4.74 17.37 9.79
CA MET A 136 4.69 17.12 8.33
C MET A 136 6.05 16.72 7.78
N GLN A 137 7.14 17.29 8.31
CA GLN A 137 8.49 16.85 7.94
C GLN A 137 8.72 15.37 8.34
N ALA A 138 8.33 14.99 9.56
CA ALA A 138 8.45 13.61 10.01
C ALA A 138 7.66 12.64 9.09
N PHE A 139 6.48 13.00 8.60
CA PHE A 139 5.76 12.19 7.60
C PHE A 139 6.50 12.13 6.25
N GLY A 140 7.14 13.19 5.83
CA GLY A 140 8.02 13.17 4.65
C GLY A 140 9.17 12.20 4.83
N ASP A 141 9.85 12.26 5.97
CA ASP A 141 10.98 11.39 6.30
C ASP A 141 10.57 9.91 6.44
N ILE A 142 9.38 9.63 7.00
CA ILE A 142 8.78 8.28 7.04
C ILE A 142 8.59 7.74 5.63
N GLN A 143 7.99 8.52 4.72
CA GLN A 143 7.79 8.11 3.33
C GLN A 143 9.12 7.79 2.65
N GLN A 144 10.12 8.68 2.81
CA GLN A 144 11.43 8.51 2.20
C GLN A 144 12.11 7.25 2.75
N HIS A 145 12.10 7.04 4.06
CA HIS A 145 12.65 5.86 4.71
C HIS A 145 12.05 4.55 4.16
N LEU A 146 10.72 4.49 4.05
CA LEU A 146 10.02 3.31 3.54
C LEU A 146 10.38 2.99 2.09
N ILE A 147 10.63 4.00 1.26
CA ILE A 147 11.07 3.86 -0.13
C ILE A 147 12.53 3.41 -0.19
N ASP A 148 13.43 4.08 0.52
CA ASP A 148 14.87 3.81 0.50
C ASP A 148 15.20 2.41 1.01
N GLN A 149 14.46 1.94 2.00
CA GLN A 149 14.59 0.60 2.57
C GLN A 149 13.78 -0.46 1.80
N ALA A 150 13.10 -0.08 0.71
CA ALA A 150 12.24 -0.96 -0.08
C ALA A 150 11.20 -1.74 0.75
N VAL A 151 10.70 -1.14 1.83
CA VAL A 151 9.69 -1.75 2.71
C VAL A 151 8.37 -1.92 1.98
N LEU A 152 8.06 -0.97 1.11
CA LEU A 152 6.90 -1.01 0.23
C LEU A 152 7.24 -0.44 -1.16
N LEU A 153 6.50 -0.91 -2.16
CA LEU A 153 6.53 -0.39 -3.52
C LEU A 153 5.19 0.31 -3.79
N PRO A 154 5.12 1.65 -3.74
CA PRO A 154 3.89 2.38 -3.98
C PRO A 154 3.49 2.24 -5.46
N MET A 155 2.27 1.79 -5.73
CA MET A 155 1.79 1.59 -7.08
C MET A 155 0.91 2.75 -7.57
N TYR A 156 -0.16 3.07 -6.85
CA TYR A 156 -1.09 4.13 -7.22
C TYR A 156 -2.04 4.48 -6.06
N GLU A 157 -2.60 5.67 -6.14
CA GLU A 157 -3.72 6.09 -5.30
C GLU A 157 -5.05 5.72 -5.98
N ARG A 158 -5.99 5.19 -5.22
CA ARG A 158 -7.30 4.79 -5.74
C ARG A 158 -8.19 6.00 -6.01
N GLY A 159 -8.69 6.11 -7.24
CA GLY A 159 -9.86 6.93 -7.56
C GLY A 159 -11.13 6.08 -7.61
N VAL A 160 -12.27 6.68 -7.26
CA VAL A 160 -13.60 6.05 -7.40
C VAL A 160 -14.51 6.98 -8.18
N THR A 161 -15.15 6.43 -9.23
CA THR A 161 -16.13 7.15 -10.03
C THR A 161 -17.52 6.65 -9.67
N TYR A 162 -18.45 7.57 -9.55
CA TYR A 162 -19.85 7.26 -9.20
C TYR A 162 -20.80 7.82 -10.25
N VAL A 163 -21.81 7.03 -10.53
CA VAL A 163 -22.96 7.47 -11.30
C VAL A 163 -24.15 7.52 -10.32
N VAL A 164 -24.78 8.66 -10.21
CA VAL A 164 -25.91 8.90 -9.30
C VAL A 164 -27.06 9.43 -10.13
N ASP A 165 -28.28 8.88 -9.94
CA ASP A 165 -29.50 9.41 -10.54
C ASP A 165 -29.70 10.85 -10.07
N PRO A 166 -29.94 11.83 -10.96
CA PRO A 166 -30.08 13.24 -10.60
C PRO A 166 -31.25 13.52 -9.64
N ARG A 167 -32.23 12.61 -9.54
CA ARG A 167 -33.30 12.68 -8.53
C ARG A 167 -32.82 12.36 -7.12
N VAL A 168 -31.66 11.70 -6.94
CA VAL A 168 -31.10 11.44 -5.61
C VAL A 168 -30.50 12.73 -5.07
N LYS A 169 -31.11 13.28 -4.04
CA LYS A 169 -30.69 14.52 -3.39
C LYS A 169 -30.03 14.23 -2.04
N GLN A 170 -29.17 15.15 -1.60
CA GLN A 170 -28.45 15.13 -0.31
C GLN A 170 -27.62 13.86 -0.04
N LEU A 171 -27.29 13.08 -1.06
CA LEU A 171 -26.25 12.05 -0.97
C LEU A 171 -24.90 12.73 -0.73
N LYS A 172 -24.19 12.34 0.31
CA LYS A 172 -22.86 12.87 0.60
C LYS A 172 -21.81 11.81 0.38
N ARG A 173 -20.72 12.21 -0.29
CA ARG A 173 -19.52 11.39 -0.46
C ARG A 173 -18.54 11.73 0.65
N ARG A 174 -17.92 10.70 1.23
CA ARG A 174 -16.94 10.85 2.29
C ARG A 174 -15.67 10.09 1.94
N VAL A 175 -14.53 10.67 2.27
CA VAL A 175 -13.22 9.98 2.16
C VAL A 175 -13.02 9.07 3.37
N ILE A 176 -13.60 9.43 4.51
CA ILE A 176 -13.47 8.73 5.79
C ILE A 176 -14.86 8.49 6.37
N GLY A 177 -15.08 7.29 6.89
CA GLY A 177 -16.36 6.86 7.46
C GLY A 177 -17.29 6.24 6.41
N PRO A 178 -18.61 6.16 6.69
CA PRO A 178 -19.58 5.58 5.76
C PRO A 178 -19.62 6.33 4.43
N ASP A 179 -19.43 5.62 3.33
CA ASP A 179 -19.48 6.17 1.98
C ASP A 179 -20.27 5.27 1.03
N PRO A 180 -21.37 5.73 0.43
CA PRO A 180 -21.96 7.06 0.59
C PRO A 180 -22.70 7.24 1.93
N ASP A 181 -22.71 8.47 2.46
CA ASP A 181 -23.57 8.84 3.57
C ASP A 181 -24.99 9.13 3.05
N VAL A 182 -25.87 8.20 3.33
CA VAL A 182 -27.28 8.23 2.91
C VAL A 182 -28.22 8.74 4.00
N SER A 183 -27.71 9.19 5.15
CA SER A 183 -28.50 9.55 6.32
C SER A 183 -29.55 10.65 6.06
N ARG A 184 -29.32 11.49 5.05
CA ARG A 184 -30.23 12.56 4.62
C ARG A 184 -30.63 12.47 3.16
N ALA A 185 -30.25 11.37 2.48
CA ALA A 185 -30.58 11.19 1.08
C ALA A 185 -32.07 10.93 0.89
N TYR A 186 -32.64 11.51 -0.18
CA TYR A 186 -33.99 11.27 -0.60
C TYR A 186 -34.11 11.30 -2.13
N ILE A 187 -35.20 10.78 -2.65
CA ILE A 187 -35.52 10.85 -4.07
C ILE A 187 -36.48 12.01 -4.29
N ASP A 188 -36.11 12.93 -5.14
CA ASP A 188 -36.95 14.04 -5.56
C ASP A 188 -37.93 13.54 -6.67
N THR A 189 -39.21 13.62 -6.40
CA THR A 189 -40.30 13.22 -7.32
C THR A 189 -41.09 14.43 -7.84
N SER A 190 -40.56 15.63 -7.71
CA SER A 190 -41.26 16.87 -8.10
C SER A 190 -41.46 17.05 -9.61
N ASP A 191 -40.78 16.25 -10.43
CA ASP A 191 -40.89 16.27 -11.90
C ASP A 191 -41.79 15.11 -12.44
N GLU A 192 -42.44 14.34 -11.59
CA GLU A 192 -43.47 13.33 -11.94
C GLU A 192 -44.90 13.92 -11.83
#